data_6923b77d1820ea53658712926e16a9cc
#
_entry.id   6923b77d1820ea53658712926e16a9cc
#
_cell.length_a   1.000
_cell.length_b   1.000
_cell.length_c   1.000
_cell.angle_alpha   90.00
_cell.angle_beta   90.00
_cell.angle_gamma   90.00
#
_symmetry.space_group_name_H-M   'P 1'
#
loop_
_entity.id
_entity.type
_entity.pdbx_description
1 polymer ?
#
loop_
_entity_poly.entity_id
_entity_poly.type
_entity_poly.pdbx_seq_one_letter_code
_entity_poly.pdbx_strand_id
1 'polypeptide(L)'
;MLTAAAVGAATGWRNAVRAAAALLVEVGATTPEYGERCIGSAEELGPYFVLSPGVALAHARAEGTCLHPGLSLLRLDEPVEFGHEVNDPVDLVFCLASPDNETHLAGLRAFALAMSGDLAERLRGAAPDELAGLLA
;
A
#
# COMPACT_ATOMS: atom_id res chain seq x y z
N MET A 1 13.21 -2.68 7.10
CA MET A 1 12.23 -2.18 6.12
C MET A 1 11.92 -0.73 6.42
N LEU A 2 11.93 0.11 5.41
CA LEU A 2 11.54 1.51 5.54
C LEU A 2 10.02 1.62 5.60
N THR A 3 9.51 2.46 6.49
CA THR A 3 8.06 2.66 6.63
C THR A 3 7.71 4.14 6.54
N ALA A 4 6.53 4.42 6.01
CA ALA A 4 5.99 5.77 5.94
C ALA A 4 4.47 5.69 5.99
N ALA A 5 3.84 6.72 6.54
CA ALA A 5 2.38 6.78 6.60
C ALA A 5 1.89 8.23 6.54
N ALA A 6 0.69 8.41 6.00
CA ALA A 6 0.03 9.70 5.93
C ALA A 6 -1.48 9.52 5.92
N VAL A 7 -2.18 10.60 6.21
CA VAL A 7 -3.63 10.69 6.07
C VAL A 7 -3.90 11.70 4.96
N GLY A 8 -4.88 11.40 4.10
CA GLY A 8 -5.20 12.30 3.01
C GLY A 8 -6.44 11.89 2.24
N ALA A 9 -6.62 12.51 1.09
CA ALA A 9 -7.72 12.23 0.19
C ALA A 9 -7.17 11.94 -1.21
N ALA A 10 -7.91 11.18 -2.00
CA ALA A 10 -7.55 10.89 -3.38
C ALA A 10 -8.80 10.79 -4.24
N THR A 11 -8.69 11.26 -5.46
CA THR A 11 -9.74 11.13 -6.46
C THR A 11 -9.47 9.89 -7.31
N GLY A 12 -10.16 8.80 -7.02
CA GLY A 12 -10.00 7.54 -7.72
C GLY A 12 -8.82 6.69 -7.24
N TRP A 13 -8.86 5.41 -7.57
CA TRP A 13 -7.89 4.44 -7.07
C TRP A 13 -6.47 4.67 -7.61
N ARG A 14 -6.34 5.15 -8.84
CA ARG A 14 -5.02 5.42 -9.42
C ARG A 14 -4.28 6.49 -8.63
N ASN A 15 -4.97 7.57 -8.29
CA ASN A 15 -4.37 8.65 -7.49
C ASN A 15 -4.08 8.19 -6.06
N ALA A 16 -4.93 7.33 -5.49
CA ALA A 16 -4.68 6.75 -4.18
C ALA A 16 -3.39 5.91 -4.18
N VAL A 17 -3.18 5.08 -5.19
CA VAL A 17 -1.95 4.30 -5.34
C VAL A 17 -0.74 5.20 -5.55
N ARG A 18 -0.86 6.23 -6.39
CA ARG A 18 0.24 7.21 -6.60
C ARG A 18 0.66 7.87 -5.30
N ALA A 19 -0.32 8.28 -4.49
CA ALA A 19 -0.04 8.94 -3.22
C ALA A 19 0.62 8.00 -2.21
N ALA A 20 0.16 6.75 -2.12
CA ALA A 20 0.79 5.76 -1.25
C ALA A 20 2.24 5.44 -1.71
N ALA A 21 2.44 5.29 -3.02
CA ALA A 21 3.77 5.04 -3.57
C ALA A 21 4.72 6.24 -3.38
N ALA A 22 4.20 7.47 -3.45
CA ALA A 22 5.01 8.67 -3.24
C ALA A 22 5.63 8.71 -1.84
N LEU A 23 4.97 8.13 -0.85
CA LEU A 23 5.53 8.02 0.50
C LEU A 23 6.81 7.16 0.52
N LEU A 24 6.85 6.12 -0.30
CA LEU A 24 8.06 5.29 -0.44
C LEU A 24 9.19 6.03 -1.13
N VAL A 25 8.88 6.89 -2.09
CA VAL A 25 9.89 7.74 -2.72
C VAL A 25 10.51 8.69 -1.70
N GLU A 26 9.67 9.31 -0.87
CA GLU A 26 10.13 10.26 0.15
C GLU A 26 11.11 9.65 1.15
N VAL A 27 10.90 8.39 1.53
CA VAL A 27 11.80 7.72 2.48
C VAL A 27 12.98 7.01 1.79
N GLY A 28 13.09 7.11 0.48
CA GLY A 28 14.21 6.53 -0.27
C GLY A 28 14.07 5.05 -0.58
N ALA A 29 12.88 4.47 -0.46
CA ALA A 29 12.65 3.06 -0.73
C ALA A 29 12.54 2.75 -2.22
N THR A 30 11.95 3.65 -3.00
CA THR A 30 11.72 3.42 -4.44
C THR A 30 12.07 4.64 -5.27
N THR A 31 12.23 4.40 -6.58
CA THR A 31 12.26 5.49 -7.56
C THR A 31 10.84 5.99 -7.83
N PRO A 32 10.65 7.20 -8.41
CA PRO A 32 9.32 7.75 -8.69
C PRO A 32 8.46 6.89 -9.62
N GLU A 33 9.06 6.00 -10.41
CA GLU A 33 8.35 5.17 -11.39
C GLU A 33 7.58 4.01 -10.76
N TYR A 34 7.86 3.67 -9.50
CA TYR A 34 7.26 2.47 -8.89
C TYR A 34 5.73 2.55 -8.80
N GLY A 35 5.19 3.72 -8.48
CA GLY A 35 3.73 3.92 -8.42
C GLY A 35 3.04 3.60 -9.74
N GLU A 36 3.61 4.05 -10.86
CA GLU A 36 3.04 3.77 -12.19
C GLU A 36 3.15 2.29 -12.55
N ARG A 37 4.15 1.60 -12.06
CA ARG A 37 4.26 0.14 -12.23
C ARG A 37 3.15 -0.59 -11.49
N CYS A 38 2.83 -0.16 -10.27
CA CYS A 38 1.71 -0.73 -9.50
C CYS A 38 0.37 -0.50 -10.22
N ILE A 39 0.16 0.70 -10.73
CA ILE A 39 -1.05 1.05 -11.46
C ILE A 39 -1.17 0.21 -12.74
N GLY A 40 -0.11 0.11 -13.52
CA GLY A 40 -0.09 -0.67 -14.75
C GLY A 40 -0.39 -2.15 -14.49
N SER A 41 0.13 -2.70 -13.42
CA SER A 41 -0.13 -4.08 -13.02
C SER A 41 -1.61 -4.30 -12.69
N ALA A 42 -2.22 -3.37 -11.97
CA ALA A 42 -3.64 -3.46 -11.64
C ALA A 42 -4.53 -3.25 -12.86
N GLU A 43 -4.14 -2.38 -13.79
CA GLU A 43 -4.88 -2.19 -15.05
C GLU A 43 -4.87 -3.46 -15.90
N GLU A 44 -3.76 -4.18 -15.90
CA GLU A 44 -3.61 -5.42 -16.67
C GLU A 44 -4.30 -6.61 -16.03
N LEU A 45 -4.18 -6.76 -14.70
CA LEU A 45 -4.62 -7.94 -13.97
C LEU A 45 -5.93 -7.75 -13.20
N GLY A 46 -6.45 -6.53 -13.14
CA GLY A 46 -7.60 -6.19 -12.31
C GLY A 46 -7.21 -5.84 -10.87
N PRO A 47 -8.17 -5.62 -9.98
CA PRO A 47 -7.91 -5.15 -8.61
C PRO A 47 -7.42 -6.26 -7.68
N TYR A 48 -6.42 -7.01 -8.12
CA TYR A 48 -5.91 -8.19 -7.42
C TYR A 48 -5.31 -7.89 -6.05
N PHE A 49 -4.87 -6.65 -5.82
CA PHE A 49 -4.26 -6.29 -4.55
C PHE A 49 -5.24 -5.69 -3.52
N VAL A 50 -6.54 -5.76 -3.78
CA VAL A 50 -7.55 -5.48 -2.75
C VAL A 50 -7.78 -6.78 -1.98
N LEU A 51 -7.18 -6.89 -0.80
CA LEU A 51 -7.01 -8.17 -0.11
C LEU A 51 -8.07 -8.50 0.94
N SER A 52 -8.66 -7.47 1.55
CA SER A 52 -9.69 -7.63 2.57
C SER A 52 -10.57 -6.38 2.59
N PRO A 53 -11.71 -6.39 3.31
CA PRO A 53 -12.61 -5.24 3.30
C PRO A 53 -11.92 -3.93 3.64
N GLY A 54 -11.93 -3.01 2.70
CA GLY A 54 -11.35 -1.67 2.86
C GLY A 54 -9.83 -1.60 2.79
N VAL A 55 -9.13 -2.69 2.46
CA VAL A 55 -7.66 -2.76 2.49
C VAL A 55 -7.09 -3.14 1.13
N ALA A 56 -6.21 -2.29 0.60
CA ALA A 56 -5.46 -2.58 -0.61
C ALA A 56 -3.97 -2.56 -0.31
N LEU A 57 -3.23 -3.50 -0.92
CA LEU A 57 -1.77 -3.55 -0.88
C LEU A 57 -1.24 -3.44 -2.30
N ALA A 58 -0.95 -2.23 -2.72
CA ALA A 58 -0.38 -1.99 -4.04
C ALA A 58 1.04 -2.55 -4.08
N HIS A 59 1.33 -3.32 -5.11
CA HIS A 59 2.65 -3.91 -5.32
C HIS A 59 2.83 -4.31 -6.77
N ALA A 60 4.07 -4.40 -7.20
CA ALA A 60 4.43 -4.82 -8.53
C ALA A 60 5.86 -5.34 -8.52
N ARG A 61 6.30 -5.94 -9.62
CA ARG A 61 7.71 -6.30 -9.79
C ARG A 61 8.55 -5.02 -9.83
N ALA A 62 9.60 -5.00 -9.03
CA ALA A 62 10.42 -3.81 -8.89
C ALA A 62 11.18 -3.45 -10.18
N GLU A 63 11.81 -4.43 -10.81
CA GLU A 63 12.58 -4.25 -12.06
C GLU A 63 13.49 -3.01 -12.04
N GLY A 64 14.25 -2.87 -10.94
CA GLY A 64 15.17 -1.75 -10.77
C GLY A 64 14.57 -0.52 -10.11
N THR A 65 13.29 -0.51 -9.76
CA THR A 65 12.64 0.64 -9.12
C THR A 65 12.65 0.58 -7.60
N CYS A 66 13.00 -0.54 -7.00
CA CYS A 66 13.11 -0.69 -5.54
C CYS A 66 14.56 -0.58 -5.10
N LEU A 67 14.85 0.39 -4.24
CA LEU A 67 16.19 0.65 -3.68
C LEU A 67 16.36 -0.04 -2.33
N HIS A 68 15.31 -0.04 -1.51
CA HIS A 68 15.26 -0.68 -0.21
C HIS A 68 13.86 -1.24 0.02
N PRO A 69 13.70 -2.36 0.77
CA PRO A 69 12.37 -2.84 1.13
C PRO A 69 11.61 -1.76 1.88
N GLY A 70 10.35 -1.59 1.55
CA GLY A 70 9.53 -0.54 2.16
C GLY A 70 8.05 -0.86 2.18
N LEU A 71 7.37 -0.32 3.17
CA LEU A 71 5.91 -0.39 3.30
C LEU A 71 5.38 0.98 3.66
N SER A 72 4.43 1.47 2.89
CA SER A 72 3.74 2.72 3.19
C SER A 72 2.26 2.50 3.40
N LEU A 73 1.62 3.46 4.08
CA LEU A 73 0.17 3.51 4.26
C LEU A 73 -0.33 4.92 3.98
N LEU A 74 -1.30 5.02 3.09
CA LEU A 74 -2.15 6.19 2.97
C LEU A 74 -3.52 5.84 3.53
N ARG A 75 -3.89 6.46 4.65
CA ARG A 75 -5.24 6.34 5.19
C ARG A 75 -6.10 7.44 4.57
N LEU A 76 -7.14 7.02 3.85
CA LEU A 76 -8.03 7.96 3.16
C LEU A 76 -9.11 8.48 4.10
N ASP A 77 -9.38 9.78 4.03
CA ASP A 77 -10.50 10.41 4.76
C ASP A 77 -11.84 9.88 4.26
N GLU A 78 -11.93 9.67 2.95
CA GLU A 78 -13.10 9.05 2.32
C GLU A 78 -12.65 7.85 1.51
N PRO A 79 -13.35 6.69 1.64
CA PRO A 79 -12.98 5.49 0.90
C PRO A 79 -13.12 5.67 -0.61
N VAL A 80 -12.32 4.91 -1.36
CA VAL A 80 -12.28 4.95 -2.82
C VAL A 80 -12.57 3.56 -3.37
N GLU A 81 -13.34 3.49 -4.44
CA GLU A 81 -13.60 2.24 -5.13
C GLU A 81 -12.43 1.85 -6.03
N PHE A 82 -11.98 0.59 -5.89
CA PHE A 82 -10.93 -0.01 -6.71
C PHE A 82 -11.49 -0.94 -7.78
N GLY A 83 -12.81 -1.17 -7.78
CA GLY A 83 -13.46 -2.10 -8.69
C GLY A 83 -13.54 -3.53 -8.17
N HIS A 84 -13.28 -3.76 -6.88
CA HIS A 84 -13.38 -5.08 -6.28
C HIS A 84 -14.82 -5.36 -5.84
N GLU A 85 -15.37 -6.50 -6.24
CA GLU A 85 -16.79 -6.85 -6.00
C GLU A 85 -17.18 -6.95 -4.53
N VAL A 86 -16.26 -7.39 -3.69
CA VAL A 86 -16.56 -7.73 -2.29
C VAL A 86 -15.96 -6.74 -1.30
N ASN A 87 -14.73 -6.29 -1.56
CA ASN A 87 -13.93 -5.56 -0.58
C ASN A 87 -13.96 -4.04 -0.71
N ASP A 88 -14.57 -3.51 -1.76
CA ASP A 88 -14.73 -2.06 -1.93
C ASP A 88 -15.78 -1.49 -0.94
N PRO A 89 -15.68 -0.21 -0.59
CA PRO A 89 -14.61 0.71 -0.92
C PRO A 89 -13.39 0.58 -0.01
N VAL A 90 -12.26 1.15 -0.44
CA VAL A 90 -10.97 1.03 0.26
C VAL A 90 -10.60 2.34 0.96
N ASP A 91 -10.24 2.26 2.23
CA ASP A 91 -9.78 3.40 3.02
C ASP A 91 -8.32 3.28 3.50
N LEU A 92 -7.76 2.07 3.48
CA LEU A 92 -6.37 1.84 3.83
C LEU A 92 -5.62 1.38 2.58
N VAL A 93 -4.79 2.25 2.04
CA VAL A 93 -4.02 1.96 0.82
C VAL A 93 -2.56 1.81 1.20
N PHE A 94 -2.10 0.57 1.24
CA PHE A 94 -0.69 0.25 1.48
C PHE A 94 0.05 0.15 0.15
N CYS A 95 1.35 0.36 0.20
CA CYS A 95 2.23 0.09 -0.93
C CYS A 95 3.46 -0.66 -0.41
N LEU A 96 3.73 -1.82 -0.96
CA LEU A 96 4.86 -2.66 -0.60
C LEU A 96 5.88 -2.67 -1.73
N ALA A 97 7.13 -2.40 -1.41
CA ALA A 97 8.22 -2.48 -2.37
C ALA A 97 9.29 -3.46 -1.87
N SER A 98 9.77 -4.31 -2.76
CA SER A 98 10.78 -5.33 -2.46
C SER A 98 11.76 -5.43 -3.62
N PRO A 99 13.08 -5.58 -3.33
CA PRO A 99 14.09 -5.61 -4.39
C PRO A 99 14.10 -6.91 -5.20
N ASP A 100 13.57 -8.00 -4.64
CA ASP A 100 13.58 -9.32 -5.28
C ASP A 100 12.34 -10.12 -4.91
N ASN A 101 12.13 -11.25 -5.60
CA ASN A 101 10.95 -12.10 -5.41
C ASN A 101 10.89 -12.73 -4.01
N GLU A 102 12.01 -13.13 -3.46
CA GLU A 102 12.05 -13.77 -2.13
C GLU A 102 11.64 -12.80 -1.05
N THR A 103 12.21 -11.59 -1.04
CA THR A 103 11.85 -10.54 -0.12
C THR A 103 10.39 -10.14 -0.30
N HIS A 104 9.90 -10.13 -1.54
CA HIS A 104 8.51 -9.81 -1.86
C HIS A 104 7.54 -10.81 -1.25
N LEU A 105 7.79 -12.11 -1.43
CA LEU A 105 6.95 -13.15 -0.84
C LEU A 105 6.95 -13.09 0.68
N ALA A 106 8.11 -12.86 1.29
CA ALA A 106 8.22 -12.69 2.74
C ALA A 106 7.40 -11.50 3.22
N GLY A 107 7.46 -10.38 2.50
CA GLY A 107 6.67 -9.18 2.80
C GLY A 107 5.18 -9.41 2.70
N LEU A 108 4.73 -10.10 1.66
CA LEU A 108 3.30 -10.42 1.48
C LEU A 108 2.80 -11.32 2.62
N ARG A 109 3.58 -12.31 3.03
CA ARG A 109 3.22 -13.21 4.14
C ARG A 109 3.15 -12.44 5.47
N ALA A 110 4.13 -11.60 5.73
CA ALA A 110 4.15 -10.80 6.95
C ALA A 110 2.96 -9.83 7.00
N PHE A 111 2.62 -9.22 5.87
CA PHE A 111 1.47 -8.33 5.76
C PHE A 111 0.17 -9.08 6.03
N ALA A 112 -0.03 -10.24 5.39
CA ALA A 112 -1.23 -11.05 5.59
C ALA A 112 -1.39 -11.47 7.06
N LEU A 113 -0.29 -11.88 7.71
CA LEU A 113 -0.32 -12.25 9.12
C LEU A 113 -0.67 -11.05 10.01
N ALA A 114 -0.08 -9.90 9.76
CA ALA A 114 -0.38 -8.68 10.53
C ALA A 114 -1.85 -8.25 10.39
N MET A 115 -2.40 -8.38 9.18
CA MET A 115 -3.79 -7.98 8.90
C MET A 115 -4.83 -9.01 9.33
N SER A 116 -4.41 -10.20 9.75
CA SER A 116 -5.32 -11.22 10.28
C SER A 116 -5.85 -10.90 11.69
N GLY A 117 -5.20 -9.96 12.38
CA GLY A 117 -5.64 -9.49 13.71
C GLY A 117 -6.43 -8.19 13.61
N ASP A 118 -6.24 -7.32 14.59
CA ASP A 118 -6.98 -6.06 14.73
C ASP A 118 -6.24 -4.84 14.14
N LEU A 119 -5.17 -5.05 13.38
CA LEU A 119 -4.33 -3.95 12.90
C LEU A 119 -5.11 -2.95 12.07
N ALA A 120 -6.00 -3.40 11.18
CA ALA A 120 -6.80 -2.48 10.37
C ALA A 120 -7.65 -1.55 11.22
N GLU A 121 -8.30 -2.09 12.25
CA GLU A 121 -9.11 -1.27 13.18
C GLU A 121 -8.25 -0.28 13.95
N ARG A 122 -7.08 -0.71 14.40
CA ARG A 122 -6.14 0.15 15.11
C ARG A 122 -5.63 1.28 14.22
N LEU A 123 -5.33 0.99 12.97
CA LEU A 123 -4.90 2.00 12.01
C LEU A 123 -6.00 3.01 11.70
N ARG A 124 -7.25 2.55 11.62
CA ARG A 124 -8.38 3.45 11.38
C ARG A 124 -8.64 4.40 12.55
N GLY A 125 -8.38 3.95 13.77
CA GLY A 125 -8.60 4.74 14.97
C GLY A 125 -7.39 5.52 15.46
N ALA A 126 -6.21 5.35 14.88
CA ALA A 126 -4.98 5.97 15.35
C ALA A 126 -4.89 7.45 14.95
N ALA A 127 -4.16 8.24 15.75
CA ALA A 127 -3.81 9.60 15.34
C ALA A 127 -2.82 9.54 14.16
N PRO A 128 -2.82 10.53 13.26
CA PRO A 128 -1.94 10.50 12.08
C PRO A 128 -0.47 10.27 12.39
N ASP A 129 0.05 10.83 13.48
CA ASP A 129 1.44 10.69 13.88
C ASP A 129 1.79 9.32 14.49
N GLU A 130 0.78 8.51 14.80
CA GLU A 130 0.97 7.15 15.33
C GLU A 130 1.03 6.08 14.25
N LEU A 131 0.59 6.38 13.03
CA LEU A 131 0.43 5.37 11.97
C LEU A 131 1.74 4.70 11.60
N ALA A 132 2.80 5.46 11.38
CA ALA A 132 4.09 4.89 10.98
C ALA A 132 4.64 3.91 12.03
N GLY A 133 4.45 4.21 13.31
CA GLY A 133 4.87 3.34 14.40
C GLY A 133 4.13 2.01 14.41
N LEU A 134 2.87 1.98 13.99
CA LEU A 134 2.08 0.75 13.92
C LEU A 134 2.50 -0.15 12.77
N LEU A 135 3.20 0.39 11.76
CA LEU A 135 3.72 -0.39 10.63
C LEU A 135 5.07 -1.04 10.93
N ALA A 136 5.76 -0.53 11.92
CA ALA A 136 7.10 -1.01 12.26
C ALA A 136 7.11 -2.42 12.87
#